data_5eeb686ded544a2b269fe521ece356e5
#
_entry.id   5eeb686ded544a2b269fe521ece356e5
#
_cell.length_a   1.000
_cell.length_b   1.000
_cell.length_c   1.000
_cell.angle_alpha   90.00
_cell.angle_beta   90.00
_cell.angle_gamma   90.00
#
_symmetry.space_group_name_H-M   'P 1'
#
loop_
_entity.id
_entity.type
_entity.pdbx_description
1 polymer ?
#
loop_
_entity_poly.entity_id
_entity_poly.type
_entity_poly.pdbx_seq_one_letter_code
_entity_poly.pdbx_strand_id
1 'polypeptide(L)'
;MLTHWERIKAAERMQAYIEAHLGEKITMAALARAACYSQWHAARTFKEVTGKSPFEYIRLRRLSAAAQALRETSCKVVDVAFDFVFDSHEGFTRAFARQFGM
;
A
#
# COMPACT_ATOMS: atom_id res chain seq x y z
N MET A 1 26.97 -8.74 2.10
CA MET A 1 25.89 -8.66 1.09
C MET A 1 24.71 -9.52 1.53
N LEU A 2 23.50 -9.01 1.40
CA LEU A 2 22.30 -9.73 1.79
C LEU A 2 22.00 -10.84 0.78
N THR A 3 21.56 -12.00 1.29
CA THR A 3 21.13 -13.09 0.44
C THR A 3 19.77 -12.78 -0.19
N HIS A 4 19.42 -13.49 -1.25
CA HIS A 4 18.11 -13.37 -1.87
C HIS A 4 16.99 -13.66 -0.86
N TRP A 5 17.19 -14.67 -0.02
CA TRP A 5 16.23 -15.03 1.05
C TRP A 5 16.01 -13.88 2.04
N GLU A 6 17.09 -13.23 2.49
CA GLU A 6 16.99 -12.12 3.42
C GLU A 6 16.24 -10.94 2.81
N ARG A 7 16.41 -10.69 1.52
CA ARG A 7 15.70 -9.63 0.81
C ARG A 7 14.21 -9.93 0.69
N ILE A 8 13.85 -11.18 0.41
CA ILE A 8 12.45 -11.61 0.39
C ILE A 8 11.82 -11.42 1.77
N LYS A 9 12.51 -11.80 2.83
CA LYS A 9 12.03 -11.63 4.20
C LYS A 9 11.83 -10.16 4.56
N ALA A 10 12.73 -9.29 4.13
CA ALA A 10 12.58 -7.84 4.34
C ALA A 10 11.34 -7.31 3.62
N ALA A 11 11.12 -7.72 2.38
CA ALA A 11 9.92 -7.33 1.63
C ALA A 11 8.64 -7.84 2.30
N GLU A 12 8.65 -9.05 2.80
CA GLU A 12 7.50 -9.62 3.53
C GLU A 12 7.18 -8.81 4.79
N ARG A 13 8.20 -8.38 5.53
CA ARG A 13 7.99 -7.53 6.71
C ARG A 13 7.35 -6.20 6.35
N MET A 14 7.78 -5.61 5.24
CA MET A 14 7.18 -4.37 4.75
C MET A 14 5.74 -4.58 4.30
N GLN A 15 5.46 -5.68 3.60
CA GLN A 15 4.09 -6.02 3.19
C GLN A 15 3.18 -6.24 4.39
N ALA A 16 3.66 -6.92 5.42
CA ALA A 16 2.89 -7.15 6.64
C ALA A 16 2.56 -5.82 7.34
N TYR A 17 3.54 -4.90 7.39
CA TYR A 17 3.32 -3.57 7.95
C TYR A 17 2.24 -2.82 7.15
N ILE A 18 2.33 -2.85 5.82
CA ILE A 18 1.36 -2.19 4.95
C ILE A 18 -0.06 -2.72 5.21
N GLU A 19 -0.22 -4.04 5.23
CA GLU A 19 -1.54 -4.64 5.45
C GLU A 19 -2.13 -4.27 6.82
N ALA A 20 -1.29 -4.18 7.85
CA ALA A 20 -1.73 -3.80 9.18
C ALA A 20 -2.11 -2.33 9.30
N HIS A 21 -1.68 -1.48 8.37
CA HIS A 21 -1.82 -0.02 8.47
C HIS A 21 -2.48 0.61 7.25
N LEU A 22 -3.28 -0.15 6.48
CA LEU A 22 -3.91 0.37 5.26
C LEU A 22 -4.82 1.58 5.52
N GLY A 23 -5.46 1.65 6.68
CA GLY A 23 -6.32 2.77 7.05
C GLY A 23 -5.57 3.95 7.67
N GLU A 24 -4.25 3.91 7.69
CA GLU A 24 -3.41 4.92 8.34
C GLU A 24 -2.40 5.46 7.34
N LYS A 25 -1.79 6.59 7.70
CA LYS A 25 -0.73 7.16 6.88
C LYS A 25 0.53 6.30 7.03
N ILE A 26 1.07 5.84 5.90
CA ILE A 26 2.27 5.01 5.86
C ILE A 26 3.43 5.84 5.30
N THR A 27 4.55 5.89 6.02
CA THR A 27 5.73 6.64 5.60
C THR A 27 6.84 5.69 5.18
N MET A 28 7.76 6.19 4.34
CA MET A 28 8.93 5.41 3.95
C MET A 28 9.81 5.10 5.15
N ALA A 29 9.89 6.02 6.12
CA ALA A 29 10.64 5.80 7.36
C ALA A 29 10.09 4.59 8.14
N ALA A 30 8.77 4.45 8.23
CA ALA A 30 8.15 3.32 8.92
C ALA A 30 8.44 2.00 8.20
N LEU A 31 8.39 2.00 6.87
CA LEU A 31 8.70 0.81 6.07
C LEU A 31 10.17 0.42 6.23
N ALA A 32 11.07 1.40 6.25
CA ALA A 32 12.49 1.16 6.45
C ALA A 32 12.73 0.51 7.81
N ARG A 33 12.06 1.00 8.85
CA ARG A 33 12.16 0.38 10.19
C ARG A 33 11.66 -1.06 10.19
N ALA A 34 10.55 -1.31 9.52
CA ALA A 34 10.00 -2.67 9.42
C ALA A 34 10.98 -3.63 8.73
N ALA A 35 11.71 -3.13 7.73
CA ALA A 35 12.67 -3.92 6.98
C ALA A 35 14.05 -3.99 7.65
N CYS A 36 14.32 -3.11 8.61
CA CYS A 36 15.64 -2.93 9.22
C CYS A 36 16.68 -2.46 8.20
N TYR A 37 16.25 -1.58 7.29
CA TYR A 37 17.07 -1.03 6.20
C TYR A 37 17.02 0.51 6.24
N SER A 38 17.89 1.15 5.47
CA SER A 38 17.72 2.56 5.14
C SER A 38 16.49 2.73 4.26
N GLN A 39 15.96 3.96 4.18
CA GLN A 39 14.80 4.23 3.34
C GLN A 39 15.06 3.90 1.87
N TRP A 40 16.23 4.27 1.36
CA TRP A 40 16.60 3.97 -0.02
C TRP A 40 16.68 2.46 -0.26
N HIS A 41 17.36 1.75 0.63
CA HIS A 41 17.54 0.31 0.51
C HIS A 41 16.20 -0.43 0.63
N ALA A 42 15.33 0.02 1.54
CA ALA A 42 14.00 -0.58 1.72
C ALA A 42 13.16 -0.42 0.45
N ALA A 43 13.11 0.78 -0.12
CA ALA A 43 12.35 1.05 -1.32
C ALA A 43 12.85 0.23 -2.50
N ARG A 44 14.17 0.17 -2.68
CA ARG A 44 14.78 -0.60 -3.76
C ARG A 44 14.53 -2.09 -3.62
N THR A 45 14.72 -2.63 -2.42
CA THR A 45 14.50 -4.05 -2.15
C THR A 45 13.05 -4.43 -2.40
N PHE A 46 12.12 -3.60 -1.95
CA PHE A 46 10.69 -3.83 -2.15
C PHE A 46 10.36 -3.93 -3.64
N LYS A 47 10.85 -2.99 -4.43
CA LYS A 47 10.59 -2.98 -5.87
C LYS A 47 11.24 -4.17 -6.57
N GLU A 48 12.45 -4.55 -6.20
CA GLU A 48 13.14 -5.68 -6.79
C GLU A 48 12.43 -7.01 -6.49
N VAL A 49 11.85 -7.16 -5.30
CA VAL A 49 11.17 -8.40 -4.90
C VAL A 49 9.74 -8.44 -5.41
N THR A 50 8.98 -7.34 -5.32
CA THR A 50 7.55 -7.33 -5.64
C THR A 50 7.24 -6.83 -7.05
N GLY A 51 8.17 -6.16 -7.70
CA GLY A 51 7.95 -5.55 -9.02
C GLY A 51 7.30 -4.18 -8.95
N LYS A 52 6.94 -3.68 -7.77
CA LYS A 52 6.26 -2.40 -7.59
C LYS A 52 6.95 -1.59 -6.50
N SER A 53 6.92 -0.26 -6.63
CA SER A 53 7.39 0.59 -5.54
C SER A 53 6.46 0.44 -4.32
N PRO A 54 6.94 0.73 -3.10
CA PRO A 54 6.10 0.61 -1.91
C PRO A 54 4.81 1.42 -2.01
N PHE A 55 4.87 2.66 -2.49
CA PHE A 55 3.67 3.51 -2.55
C PHE A 55 2.71 3.10 -3.66
N GLU A 56 3.20 2.55 -4.76
CA GLU A 56 2.35 1.95 -5.78
C GLU A 56 1.61 0.73 -5.22
N TYR A 57 2.32 -0.12 -4.51
CA TYR A 57 1.74 -1.29 -3.86
C TYR A 57 0.67 -0.88 -2.85
N ILE A 58 0.97 0.11 -2.00
CA ILE A 58 0.01 0.63 -1.01
C ILE A 58 -1.26 1.13 -1.70
N ARG A 59 -1.10 1.92 -2.76
CA ARG A 59 -2.24 2.46 -3.50
C ARG A 59 -3.12 1.35 -4.07
N LEU A 60 -2.51 0.34 -4.69
CA LEU A 60 -3.25 -0.78 -5.27
C LEU A 60 -3.98 -1.59 -4.19
N ARG A 61 -3.34 -1.82 -3.05
CA ARG A 61 -3.98 -2.53 -1.95
C ARG A 61 -5.15 -1.74 -1.37
N ARG A 62 -5.00 -0.42 -1.24
CA ARG A 62 -6.09 0.44 -0.77
C ARG A 62 -7.27 0.43 -1.72
N LEU A 63 -7.01 0.49 -3.02
CA LEU A 63 -8.07 0.43 -4.03
C LEU A 63 -8.79 -0.92 -4.00
N SER A 64 -8.05 -2.02 -3.87
CA SER A 64 -8.65 -3.36 -3.79
C SER A 64 -9.49 -3.52 -2.52
N ALA A 65 -9.00 -3.06 -1.38
CA ALA A 65 -9.73 -3.13 -0.11
C ALA A 65 -10.98 -2.24 -0.15
N ALA A 66 -10.88 -1.07 -0.78
CA ALA A 66 -12.02 -0.17 -0.95
C ALA A 66 -13.09 -0.79 -1.86
N ALA A 67 -12.67 -1.43 -2.94
CA ALA A 67 -13.60 -2.11 -3.85
C ALA A 67 -14.35 -3.22 -3.11
N GLN A 68 -13.67 -3.99 -2.28
CA GLN A 68 -14.27 -5.04 -1.49
C GLN A 68 -15.28 -4.46 -0.47
N ALA A 69 -14.89 -3.37 0.21
CA ALA A 69 -15.78 -2.70 1.16
C ALA A 69 -17.05 -2.20 0.49
N LEU A 70 -16.94 -1.64 -0.71
CA LEU A 70 -18.10 -1.17 -1.47
C LEU A 70 -19.03 -2.30 -1.92
N ARG A 71 -18.47 -3.49 -2.17
CA ARG A 71 -19.27 -4.66 -2.54
C ARG A 71 -19.96 -5.33 -1.34
N GLU A 72 -19.30 -5.36 -0.20
CA GLU A 72 -19.78 -6.05 0.99
C GLU A 72 -20.71 -5.19 1.85
N THR A 73 -20.58 -3.87 1.74
CA THR A 73 -21.36 -2.92 2.54
C THR A 73 -21.95 -1.86 1.63
N SER A 74 -22.96 -1.16 2.11
CA SER A 74 -23.56 -0.03 1.38
C SER A 74 -22.84 1.27 1.69
N CYS A 75 -21.53 1.25 1.81
CA CYS A 75 -20.72 2.43 2.12
C CYS A 75 -20.74 3.43 0.97
N LYS A 76 -20.77 4.71 1.32
CA LYS A 76 -20.60 5.78 0.35
C LYS A 76 -19.12 5.88 -0.02
N VAL A 77 -18.85 6.32 -1.26
CA VAL A 77 -17.48 6.48 -1.75
C VAL A 77 -16.66 7.38 -0.83
N VAL A 78 -17.24 8.47 -0.33
CA VAL A 78 -16.50 9.40 0.54
C VAL A 78 -16.12 8.74 1.86
N ASP A 79 -16.98 7.92 2.44
CA ASP A 79 -16.68 7.20 3.69
C ASP A 79 -15.54 6.22 3.49
N VAL A 80 -15.56 5.49 2.38
CA VAL A 80 -14.48 4.55 2.05
C VAL A 80 -13.17 5.31 1.81
N ALA A 81 -13.23 6.47 1.15
CA ALA A 81 -12.05 7.28 0.89
C ALA A 81 -11.37 7.72 2.19
N PHE A 82 -12.14 8.14 3.19
CA PHE A 82 -11.58 8.52 4.49
C PHE A 82 -11.03 7.32 5.24
N ASP A 83 -11.69 6.18 5.17
CA ASP A 83 -11.22 4.95 5.83
C ASP A 83 -9.86 4.49 5.31
N PHE A 84 -9.55 4.75 4.04
CA PHE A 84 -8.31 4.30 3.41
C PHE A 84 -7.34 5.44 3.07
N VAL A 85 -7.52 6.60 3.73
CA VAL A 85 -6.56 7.72 3.68
C VAL A 85 -6.35 8.25 2.26
N PHE A 86 -7.44 8.58 1.57
CA PHE A 86 -7.37 9.33 0.31
C PHE A 86 -7.51 10.83 0.59
N ASP A 87 -6.80 11.65 -0.15
CA ASP A 87 -6.75 13.10 0.07
C ASP A 87 -8.09 13.78 -0.18
N SER A 88 -8.90 13.25 -1.10
CA SER A 88 -10.19 13.81 -1.42
C SER A 88 -11.10 12.78 -2.07
N HIS A 89 -12.40 13.06 -2.04
CA HIS A 89 -13.38 12.23 -2.74
C HIS A 89 -13.07 12.12 -4.24
N GLU A 90 -12.70 13.24 -4.86
CA GLU A 90 -12.34 13.23 -6.28
C GLU A 90 -11.09 12.41 -6.55
N GLY A 91 -10.08 12.52 -5.68
CA GLY A 91 -8.85 11.75 -5.81
C GLY A 91 -9.11 10.26 -5.74
N PHE A 92 -9.94 9.85 -4.77
CA PHE A 92 -10.33 8.45 -4.65
C PHE A 92 -11.09 7.99 -5.90
N THR A 93 -12.07 8.76 -6.35
CA THR A 93 -12.91 8.40 -7.49
C THR A 93 -12.08 8.22 -8.76
N ARG A 94 -11.14 9.13 -9.02
CA ARG A 94 -10.25 9.02 -10.18
C ARG A 94 -9.35 7.80 -10.10
N ALA A 95 -8.77 7.54 -8.94
CA ALA A 95 -7.90 6.39 -8.74
C ALA A 95 -8.68 5.08 -8.90
N PHE A 96 -9.87 5.03 -8.33
CA PHE A 96 -10.73 3.86 -8.42
C PHE A 96 -11.13 3.57 -9.87
N ALA A 97 -11.57 4.61 -10.59
CA ALA A 97 -11.97 4.48 -11.99
C ALA A 97 -10.80 4.02 -12.86
N ARG A 98 -9.62 4.60 -12.67
CA ARG A 98 -8.43 4.22 -13.43
C ARG A 98 -8.02 2.77 -13.20
N GLN A 99 -8.12 2.29 -11.95
CA GLN A 99 -7.73 0.93 -11.59
C GLN A 99 -8.74 -0.11 -12.04
N PHE A 100 -10.03 0.19 -11.96
CA PHE A 100 -11.09 -0.78 -12.21
C PHE A 100 -11.90 -0.52 -13.49
N GLY A 101 -11.52 0.48 -14.28
CA GLY A 101 -12.16 0.76 -15.57
C GLY A 101 -13.59 1.30 -15.48
N MET A 102 -13.90 2.01 -14.40
CA MET A 102 -15.25 2.57 -14.19
C MET A 102 -15.33 4.06 -14.43
#